data_6e2888d443010a0be338cf49299ec8b0
#
_entry.id   6e2888d443010a0be338cf49299ec8b0
#
_cell.length_a   1.000
_cell.length_b   1.000
_cell.length_c   1.000
_cell.angle_alpha   90.00
_cell.angle_beta   90.00
_cell.angle_gamma   90.00
#
_symmetry.space_group_name_H-M   'P 1'
#
loop_
_entity.id
_entity.type
_entity.pdbx_description
1 polymer ?
#
loop_
_entity_poly.entity_id
_entity_poly.type
_entity_poly.pdbx_seq_one_letter_code
_entity_poly.pdbx_strand_id
1 'polypeptide(L)'
;MRIDLNSNTSGGIHDVQNRQTGALRQTLGPAFGFRRMRKAELATACVLAASLASGEALAQASNTPTQKSGAASEITKRKAKRTKTQSDREINQDRAMRVGARPAPVAPQIDQFAKLDTLRIKGLEVNLPGPADTLIQDKGGIRSALAEIGIGFIAWTQNTYVNNLLPNAAKSTIANQQYSGQNPTFYTLNYMMVTYDLSRYGIPDGQIIVGAEQQSWTWQPGGPDRLGIDTIAYYQTFLDRRLELKVGYLMNSYELAGTVVGGNPGANVFGPSSNVLYQGGMNFAPAPTPTLNVTYHFDDRLYNKLSVQRSTSPDGVFAHISANPTGLDWSTANAGLLLLDESGYRNSAAPGLLDTWLRAGVGFNNSHYVRLANPTQPRTGDNSLYYVAADRQFWQSNVHDAASRGIYGGFSVMGAPPDLNKVSQYYEVRLYAKGLFDSRPSDQISLVATDTVWSDLAVDAAAAKGNLVHRDAKAISGTYTAHLGPGIYASLGLTYIDHPTSITYTPQIGHALNFSASTSIFF
;
A
#
# COMPACT_ATOMS: atom_id res chain seq x y z
N MET A 1 7.33 46.58 32.10
CA MET A 1 7.69 47.62 31.12
C MET A 1 6.67 47.54 30.00
N ARG A 2 5.71 48.45 30.02
CA ARG A 2 4.65 48.63 29.02
C ARG A 2 5.24 49.28 27.80
N ILE A 3 4.89 48.85 26.58
CA ILE A 3 4.86 49.73 25.42
C ILE A 3 3.62 49.41 24.59
N ASP A 4 2.96 50.45 24.23
CA ASP A 4 1.59 50.62 23.78
C ASP A 4 1.34 50.24 22.30
N LEU A 5 0.05 49.99 22.08
CA LEU A 5 -0.69 50.03 20.83
C LEU A 5 -0.85 51.50 20.32
N ASN A 6 -0.86 51.66 19.01
CA ASN A 6 -1.69 52.54 18.16
C ASN A 6 -0.97 52.79 16.85
N SER A 7 -1.55 52.90 15.69
CA SER A 7 -2.88 53.34 15.26
C SER A 7 -3.07 53.17 13.76
N ASN A 8 -4.28 52.84 13.34
CA ASN A 8 -5.11 53.47 12.30
C ASN A 8 -4.58 53.78 10.89
N THR A 9 -5.29 53.27 9.88
CA THR A 9 -6.20 54.03 8.96
C THR A 9 -6.90 53.02 8.06
N SER A 10 -8.17 52.81 8.07
CA SER A 10 -9.42 53.43 7.56
C SER A 10 -9.44 53.76 6.05
N GLY A 11 -10.43 53.16 5.35
CA GLY A 11 -11.00 53.54 4.05
C GLY A 11 -11.02 52.39 3.05
N GLY A 12 -12.09 52.01 2.46
CA GLY A 12 -13.41 52.55 2.29
C GLY A 12 -14.28 51.52 1.57
N ILE A 13 -15.49 51.47 2.00
CA ILE A 13 -16.62 50.71 1.45
C ILE A 13 -17.05 51.36 0.14
N HIS A 14 -17.26 50.56 -0.95
CA HIS A 14 -18.26 50.92 -1.94
C HIS A 14 -18.98 49.68 -2.45
N ASP A 15 -20.24 49.64 -2.12
CA ASP A 15 -21.40 48.94 -2.65
C ASP A 15 -21.47 49.04 -4.19
N VAL A 16 -21.73 47.95 -4.87
CA VAL A 16 -22.59 47.93 -6.05
C VAL A 16 -23.44 46.64 -6.04
N GLN A 17 -24.65 46.77 -5.53
CA GLN A 17 -25.78 45.98 -5.93
C GLN A 17 -26.27 46.50 -7.31
N ASN A 18 -26.52 45.66 -8.29
CA ASN A 18 -27.86 45.43 -8.87
C ASN A 18 -27.86 44.72 -10.24
N ARG A 19 -28.79 43.77 -10.31
CA ARG A 19 -29.63 43.38 -11.47
C ARG A 19 -28.93 42.68 -12.64
N GLN A 20 -29.30 41.45 -12.92
CA GLN A 20 -30.52 41.15 -13.72
C GLN A 20 -30.87 39.68 -13.70
N THR A 21 -32.12 39.40 -13.43
CA THR A 21 -32.90 38.22 -13.75
C THR A 21 -33.05 38.08 -15.25
N GLY A 22 -32.90 36.88 -15.80
CA GLY A 22 -33.30 36.63 -17.17
C GLY A 22 -32.94 35.26 -17.72
N ALA A 23 -33.96 34.40 -17.80
CA ALA A 23 -34.16 33.35 -18.79
C ALA A 23 -33.35 32.02 -18.64
N LEU A 24 -34.00 31.09 -17.92
CA LEU A 24 -33.97 29.68 -18.30
C LEU A 24 -34.33 29.51 -19.80
N ARG A 25 -33.42 28.90 -20.56
CA ARG A 25 -33.81 28.06 -21.70
C ARG A 25 -32.80 26.92 -21.87
N GLN A 26 -33.39 25.74 -21.81
CA GLN A 26 -32.86 24.45 -22.15
C GLN A 26 -32.03 24.47 -23.43
N THR A 27 -30.87 23.83 -23.38
CA THR A 27 -30.43 22.99 -24.50
C THR A 27 -29.60 21.85 -23.91
N LEU A 28 -30.22 20.69 -23.78
CA LEU A 28 -29.57 19.41 -23.75
C LEU A 28 -28.85 19.24 -25.09
N GLY A 29 -27.56 19.41 -25.12
CA GLY A 29 -26.70 19.05 -26.24
C GLY A 29 -25.97 17.78 -25.92
N PRO A 30 -25.83 16.85 -26.86
CA PRO A 30 -25.28 15.54 -26.62
C PRO A 30 -23.77 15.57 -26.75
N ALA A 31 -23.14 14.67 -26.10
CA ALA A 31 -21.84 14.12 -26.45
C ALA A 31 -20.92 14.02 -25.25
N PHE A 32 -21.04 12.89 -24.60
CA PHE A 32 -19.87 12.23 -24.04
C PHE A 32 -18.90 11.95 -25.19
N GLY A 33 -18.05 12.90 -25.47
CA GLY A 33 -16.90 12.72 -26.35
C GLY A 33 -15.87 11.89 -25.61
N PHE A 34 -16.00 10.59 -25.68
CA PHE A 34 -14.90 9.68 -25.40
C PHE A 34 -13.74 10.05 -26.33
N ARG A 35 -12.82 10.90 -25.85
CA ARG A 35 -11.54 11.08 -26.52
C ARG A 35 -10.84 9.73 -26.41
N ARG A 36 -10.81 8.99 -27.53
CA ARG A 36 -10.21 7.66 -27.65
C ARG A 36 -8.82 7.67 -27.02
N MET A 37 -8.67 7.07 -25.84
CA MET A 37 -7.40 6.48 -25.47
C MET A 37 -6.93 5.69 -26.69
N ARG A 38 -5.69 5.87 -27.11
CA ARG A 38 -5.15 5.12 -28.24
C ARG A 38 -5.35 3.65 -27.92
N LYS A 39 -6.11 2.94 -28.76
CA LYS A 39 -6.43 1.51 -28.60
C LYS A 39 -5.20 0.65 -28.33
N ALA A 40 -4.00 1.15 -28.72
CA ALA A 40 -2.70 0.55 -28.43
C ALA A 40 -2.31 0.53 -26.93
N GLU A 41 -2.65 1.55 -26.16
CA GLU A 41 -2.25 1.62 -24.72
C GLU A 41 -3.10 0.70 -23.85
N LEU A 42 -4.38 0.59 -24.14
CA LEU A 42 -5.29 -0.34 -23.45
C LEU A 42 -4.98 -1.80 -23.86
N ALA A 43 -4.69 -2.04 -25.14
CA ALA A 43 -4.33 -3.36 -25.65
C ALA A 43 -3.00 -3.86 -25.07
N THR A 44 -2.00 -2.96 -24.87
CA THR A 44 -0.70 -3.34 -24.31
C THR A 44 -0.81 -3.73 -22.84
N ALA A 45 -1.62 -3.03 -22.03
CA ALA A 45 -1.85 -3.38 -20.63
C ALA A 45 -2.60 -4.71 -20.48
N CYS A 46 -3.63 -4.95 -21.30
CA CYS A 46 -4.38 -6.20 -21.31
C CYS A 46 -3.56 -7.39 -21.86
N VAL A 47 -2.71 -7.17 -22.87
CA VAL A 47 -1.85 -8.22 -23.45
C VAL A 47 -0.73 -8.59 -22.48
N LEU A 48 -0.15 -7.64 -21.74
CA LEU A 48 0.86 -7.94 -20.71
C LEU A 48 0.27 -8.77 -19.56
N ALA A 49 -0.94 -8.42 -19.10
CA ALA A 49 -1.63 -9.18 -18.05
C ALA A 49 -2.03 -10.60 -18.54
N ALA A 50 -2.49 -10.72 -19.78
CA ALA A 50 -2.86 -12.01 -20.40
C ALA A 50 -1.65 -12.90 -20.70
N SER A 51 -0.49 -12.33 -21.10
CA SER A 51 0.72 -13.11 -21.36
C SER A 51 1.40 -13.61 -20.08
N LEU A 52 1.25 -12.90 -18.95
CA LEU A 52 1.72 -13.38 -17.66
C LEU A 52 0.85 -14.53 -17.12
N ALA A 53 -0.47 -14.48 -17.35
CA ALA A 53 -1.40 -15.55 -16.97
C ALA A 53 -1.24 -16.82 -17.83
N SER A 54 -0.94 -16.67 -19.13
CA SER A 54 -0.76 -17.81 -20.05
C SER A 54 0.59 -18.53 -19.86
N GLY A 55 1.61 -17.89 -19.31
CA GLY A 55 2.89 -18.53 -18.98
C GLY A 55 2.78 -19.62 -17.91
N GLU A 56 1.84 -19.50 -16.97
CA GLU A 56 1.62 -20.54 -15.94
C GLU A 56 0.86 -21.78 -16.48
N ALA A 57 -0.07 -21.58 -17.39
CA ALA A 57 -0.80 -22.70 -18.00
C ALA A 57 0.11 -23.62 -18.83
N LEU A 58 1.16 -23.07 -19.44
CA LEU A 58 2.15 -23.84 -20.19
C LEU A 58 3.17 -24.55 -19.29
N ALA A 59 3.50 -24.00 -18.13
CA ALA A 59 4.41 -24.62 -17.17
C ALA A 59 3.77 -25.80 -16.42
N GLN A 60 2.47 -25.80 -16.19
CA GLN A 60 1.75 -26.91 -15.57
C GLN A 60 1.49 -28.09 -16.51
N ALA A 61 1.44 -27.86 -17.82
CA ALA A 61 1.24 -28.94 -18.81
C ALA A 61 2.49 -29.79 -19.05
N SER A 62 3.68 -29.38 -18.59
CA SER A 62 4.96 -30.12 -18.84
C SER A 62 5.38 -31.07 -17.71
N ASN A 63 4.66 -31.14 -16.59
CA ASN A 63 5.03 -31.97 -15.44
C ASN A 63 4.08 -33.16 -15.18
N THR A 64 3.68 -33.89 -16.25
CA THR A 64 3.03 -35.18 -16.08
C THR A 64 4.12 -36.27 -16.04
N PRO A 65 4.27 -37.05 -14.98
CA PRO A 65 5.29 -38.10 -14.94
C PRO A 65 4.87 -39.27 -15.83
N THR A 66 5.69 -39.53 -16.82
CA THR A 66 5.57 -40.69 -17.68
C THR A 66 5.89 -41.95 -16.87
N GLN A 67 4.87 -42.73 -16.59
CA GLN A 67 4.99 -44.09 -16.04
C GLN A 67 5.60 -45.00 -17.08
N LYS A 68 6.84 -45.44 -16.87
CA LYS A 68 7.44 -46.57 -17.62
C LYS A 68 7.30 -47.85 -16.85
N SER A 69 6.50 -48.75 -17.38
CA SER A 69 6.48 -50.18 -17.05
C SER A 69 7.74 -50.86 -17.56
N GLY A 70 8.32 -51.76 -16.79
CA GLY A 70 9.44 -52.58 -17.23
C GLY A 70 9.81 -53.63 -16.21
N ALA A 71 9.20 -54.81 -16.38
CA ALA A 71 9.65 -56.19 -16.26
C ALA A 71 10.72 -56.61 -15.23
N ALA A 72 10.36 -57.68 -14.58
CA ALA A 72 11.07 -58.53 -13.66
C ALA A 72 12.42 -59.06 -14.13
N SER A 73 13.33 -59.25 -13.19
CA SER A 73 14.38 -60.31 -13.29
C SER A 73 14.68 -60.84 -11.88
N GLU A 74 14.36 -62.08 -11.71
CA GLU A 74 14.71 -63.00 -10.63
C GLU A 74 16.21 -63.33 -10.70
N ILE A 75 16.97 -63.35 -9.60
CA ILE A 75 18.13 -64.23 -9.41
C ILE A 75 18.45 -64.39 -7.89
N THR A 76 18.17 -65.59 -7.42
CA THR A 76 18.95 -66.54 -6.62
C THR A 76 19.42 -66.18 -5.20
N LYS A 77 18.85 -66.95 -4.29
CA LYS A 77 19.27 -67.18 -2.89
C LYS A 77 20.68 -67.80 -2.79
N ARG A 78 21.51 -67.26 -1.91
CA ARG A 78 22.55 -68.06 -1.24
C ARG A 78 22.48 -67.84 0.28
N LYS A 79 22.23 -68.94 1.00
CA LYS A 79 22.32 -69.09 2.45
C LYS A 79 23.79 -69.01 2.90
N ALA A 80 24.07 -68.16 3.90
CA ALA A 80 25.23 -68.33 4.76
C ALA A 80 24.78 -68.24 6.22
N LYS A 81 24.92 -69.35 6.90
CA LYS A 81 24.70 -69.56 8.31
C LYS A 81 25.88 -68.98 9.10
N ARG A 82 25.68 -68.02 9.95
CA ARG A 82 26.71 -67.51 10.86
C ARG A 82 26.21 -67.46 12.27
N THR A 83 26.99 -68.06 13.19
CA THR A 83 26.83 -68.29 14.62
C THR A 83 26.63 -66.96 15.35
N LYS A 84 25.57 -66.84 16.14
CA LYS A 84 25.33 -65.69 17.05
C LYS A 84 26.24 -65.74 18.24
N THR A 85 27.08 -64.74 18.40
CA THR A 85 27.90 -64.50 19.58
C THR A 85 27.11 -63.64 20.60
N GLN A 86 27.40 -63.82 21.86
CA GLN A 86 26.69 -63.23 23.02
C GLN A 86 26.70 -61.67 23.04
N SER A 87 27.59 -61.06 22.26
CA SER A 87 27.68 -59.60 22.05
C SER A 87 26.45 -58.96 21.39
N ASP A 88 25.67 -59.73 20.60
CA ASP A 88 24.53 -59.17 19.88
C ASP A 88 23.27 -58.99 20.76
N ARG A 89 23.29 -59.53 21.98
CA ARG A 89 22.17 -59.39 22.92
C ARG A 89 22.24 -58.07 23.70
N GLU A 90 23.44 -57.58 24.06
CA GLU A 90 23.62 -56.32 24.80
C GLU A 90 23.35 -55.11 23.87
N ILE A 91 23.78 -55.21 22.60
CA ILE A 91 23.54 -54.13 21.62
C ILE A 91 22.05 -53.97 21.28
N ASN A 92 21.28 -55.08 21.30
CA ASN A 92 19.84 -55.00 21.03
C ASN A 92 19.02 -54.52 22.23
N GLN A 93 19.51 -54.68 23.47
CA GLN A 93 18.85 -54.12 24.64
C GLN A 93 19.05 -52.61 24.74
N ASP A 94 20.24 -52.11 24.42
CA ASP A 94 20.52 -50.65 24.38
C ASP A 94 19.79 -49.95 23.21
N ARG A 95 19.52 -50.65 22.13
CA ARG A 95 18.74 -50.11 21.01
C ARG A 95 17.25 -50.09 21.27
N ALA A 96 16.73 -51.03 22.10
CA ALA A 96 15.34 -51.05 22.54
C ALA A 96 15.02 -49.93 23.57
N MET A 97 16.01 -49.50 24.37
CA MET A 97 15.83 -48.38 25.30
C MET A 97 15.99 -47.00 24.64
N ARG A 98 16.51 -46.91 23.38
CA ARG A 98 16.62 -45.67 22.61
C ARG A 98 15.52 -45.46 21.56
N VAL A 99 14.54 -46.38 21.47
CA VAL A 99 13.28 -46.07 20.77
C VAL A 99 12.49 -45.17 21.73
N GLY A 100 12.84 -43.91 21.70
CA GLY A 100 12.17 -42.88 22.46
C GLY A 100 10.66 -42.99 22.26
N ALA A 101 9.94 -42.90 23.36
CA ALA A 101 8.51 -42.75 23.35
C ALA A 101 8.15 -41.76 22.23
N ARG A 102 7.30 -42.20 21.29
CA ARG A 102 6.70 -41.32 20.28
C ARG A 102 6.17 -40.13 21.07
N PRO A 103 6.63 -38.86 20.78
CA PRO A 103 6.06 -37.73 21.48
C PRO A 103 4.55 -37.87 21.38
N ALA A 104 3.86 -37.78 22.50
CA ALA A 104 2.41 -37.78 22.53
C ALA A 104 1.95 -36.76 21.49
N PRO A 105 0.92 -37.05 20.69
CA PRO A 105 0.39 -36.07 19.74
C PRO A 105 0.15 -34.80 20.53
N VAL A 106 0.88 -33.73 20.18
CA VAL A 106 0.69 -32.39 20.76
C VAL A 106 -0.77 -32.09 20.44
N ALA A 107 -1.58 -31.99 21.49
CA ALA A 107 -2.97 -31.54 21.32
C ALA A 107 -2.93 -30.27 20.48
N PRO A 108 -3.83 -30.13 19.46
CA PRO A 108 -3.85 -28.94 18.66
C PRO A 108 -3.93 -27.74 19.61
N GLN A 109 -2.88 -26.91 19.63
CA GLN A 109 -2.93 -25.66 20.38
C GLN A 109 -4.09 -24.88 19.77
N ILE A 110 -5.17 -24.74 20.55
CA ILE A 110 -6.27 -23.85 20.18
C ILE A 110 -5.62 -22.48 20.08
N ASP A 111 -5.59 -21.93 18.87
CA ASP A 111 -5.09 -20.57 18.66
C ASP A 111 -5.96 -19.62 19.49
N GLN A 112 -5.42 -19.18 20.62
CA GLN A 112 -6.12 -18.28 21.54
C GLN A 112 -6.55 -16.96 20.89
N PHE A 113 -5.93 -16.61 19.75
CA PHE A 113 -6.23 -15.39 18.99
C PHE A 113 -7.24 -15.61 17.87
N ALA A 114 -7.61 -16.85 17.51
CA ALA A 114 -8.50 -17.14 16.39
C ALA A 114 -9.84 -16.37 16.48
N LYS A 115 -10.41 -16.23 17.67
CA LYS A 115 -11.63 -15.43 17.88
C LYS A 115 -11.37 -13.94 17.65
N LEU A 116 -10.21 -13.44 18.05
CA LEU A 116 -9.82 -12.04 17.89
C LEU A 116 -9.53 -11.70 16.44
N ASP A 117 -8.98 -12.64 15.66
CA ASP A 117 -8.71 -12.47 14.24
C ASP A 117 -9.99 -12.26 13.41
N THR A 118 -11.14 -12.78 13.85
CA THR A 118 -12.42 -12.54 13.17
C THR A 118 -12.87 -11.08 13.23
N LEU A 119 -12.36 -10.32 14.21
CA LEU A 119 -12.68 -8.92 14.43
C LEU A 119 -11.68 -7.95 13.75
N ARG A 120 -10.68 -8.45 13.02
CA ARG A 120 -9.76 -7.61 12.24
C ARG A 120 -10.51 -6.78 11.22
N ILE A 121 -9.91 -5.68 10.83
CA ILE A 121 -10.46 -4.80 9.78
C ILE A 121 -10.55 -5.56 8.48
N LYS A 122 -11.74 -5.57 7.87
CA LYS A 122 -12.04 -6.26 6.61
C LYS A 122 -11.87 -5.33 5.39
N GLY A 123 -11.62 -5.92 4.22
CA GLY A 123 -11.51 -5.21 2.94
C GLY A 123 -10.21 -4.43 2.74
N LEU A 124 -9.15 -4.71 3.51
CA LEU A 124 -7.83 -4.09 3.30
C LEU A 124 -6.94 -4.96 2.41
N GLU A 125 -6.18 -4.33 1.51
CA GLU A 125 -5.04 -4.94 0.83
C GLU A 125 -3.75 -4.83 1.64
N VAL A 126 -3.67 -3.79 2.47
CA VAL A 126 -2.55 -3.58 3.39
C VAL A 126 -2.56 -4.65 4.47
N ASN A 127 -1.43 -5.32 4.64
CA ASN A 127 -1.30 -6.40 5.62
C ASN A 127 -0.91 -5.84 6.99
N LEU A 128 -1.90 -5.57 7.84
CA LEU A 128 -1.68 -5.19 9.24
C LEU A 128 -1.40 -6.44 10.10
N PRO A 129 -0.57 -6.34 11.15
CA PRO A 129 -0.37 -7.42 12.11
C PRO A 129 -1.69 -7.89 12.74
N GLY A 130 -1.77 -9.19 13.04
CA GLY A 130 -2.88 -9.74 13.82
C GLY A 130 -2.71 -9.49 15.32
N PRO A 131 -3.75 -9.77 16.14
CA PRO A 131 -3.71 -9.58 17.59
C PRO A 131 -2.53 -10.28 18.29
N ALA A 132 -2.10 -11.44 17.80
CA ALA A 132 -0.93 -12.16 18.30
C ALA A 132 0.38 -11.39 18.14
N ASP A 133 0.47 -10.54 17.12
CA ASP A 133 1.64 -9.72 16.81
C ASP A 133 1.37 -8.24 17.10
N THR A 134 0.92 -7.96 18.32
CA THR A 134 0.77 -6.61 18.89
C THR A 134 1.41 -6.56 20.27
N LEU A 135 1.83 -5.37 20.71
CA LEU A 135 2.50 -5.16 22.00
C LEU A 135 1.62 -5.59 23.19
N ILE A 136 0.33 -5.34 23.09
CA ILE A 136 -0.64 -5.69 24.13
C ILE A 136 -1.02 -7.17 24.03
N GLN A 137 -1.09 -7.74 22.83
CA GLN A 137 -1.68 -9.05 22.58
C GLN A 137 -3.07 -9.16 23.22
N ASP A 138 -3.24 -10.01 24.22
CA ASP A 138 -4.44 -10.08 25.07
C ASP A 138 -4.09 -10.00 26.57
N LYS A 139 -3.08 -9.19 26.91
CA LYS A 139 -2.68 -9.02 28.32
C LYS A 139 -3.86 -8.52 29.16
N GLY A 140 -4.11 -9.23 30.26
CA GLY A 140 -5.24 -8.93 31.14
C GLY A 140 -6.62 -9.25 30.56
N GLY A 141 -6.72 -9.96 29.43
CA GLY A 141 -7.98 -10.35 28.80
C GLY A 141 -8.77 -9.18 28.20
N ILE A 142 -8.12 -8.03 27.95
CA ILE A 142 -8.79 -6.81 27.46
C ILE A 142 -9.42 -7.05 26.08
N ARG A 143 -8.65 -7.64 25.14
CA ARG A 143 -9.18 -7.94 23.81
C ARG A 143 -10.28 -8.99 23.85
N SER A 144 -10.13 -10.02 24.69
CA SER A 144 -11.15 -11.04 24.89
C SER A 144 -12.44 -10.44 25.43
N ALA A 145 -12.36 -9.57 26.44
CA ALA A 145 -13.54 -8.89 27.00
C ALA A 145 -14.24 -7.99 25.96
N LEU A 146 -13.48 -7.26 25.15
CA LEU A 146 -14.03 -6.46 24.05
C LEU A 146 -14.65 -7.34 22.95
N ALA A 147 -14.01 -8.46 22.63
CA ALA A 147 -14.52 -9.41 21.64
C ALA A 147 -15.85 -10.05 22.07
N GLU A 148 -16.09 -10.24 23.36
CA GLU A 148 -17.39 -10.72 23.88
C GLU A 148 -18.54 -9.76 23.54
N ILE A 149 -18.27 -8.48 23.45
CA ILE A 149 -19.25 -7.47 23.01
C ILE A 149 -19.13 -7.11 21.52
N GLY A 150 -18.28 -7.85 20.74
CA GLY A 150 -18.13 -7.69 19.30
C GLY A 150 -17.19 -6.57 18.87
N ILE A 151 -16.36 -6.05 19.77
CA ILE A 151 -15.40 -4.97 19.47
C ILE A 151 -14.01 -5.55 19.21
N GLY A 152 -13.43 -5.20 18.06
CA GLY A 152 -12.02 -5.38 17.75
C GLY A 152 -11.32 -4.02 17.67
N PHE A 153 -10.00 -3.99 17.84
CA PHE A 153 -9.21 -2.78 17.64
C PHE A 153 -7.78 -3.09 17.22
N ILE A 154 -7.18 -2.14 16.54
CA ILE A 154 -5.75 -2.03 16.31
C ILE A 154 -5.35 -0.57 16.42
N ALA A 155 -4.24 -0.29 17.08
CA ALA A 155 -3.61 1.02 17.07
C ALA A 155 -2.14 0.86 16.72
N TRP A 156 -1.54 1.88 16.08
CA TRP A 156 -0.11 1.87 15.83
C TRP A 156 0.46 3.27 15.81
N THR A 157 1.74 3.35 16.13
CA THR A 157 2.55 4.55 15.95
C THR A 157 3.74 4.20 15.06
N GLN A 158 4.02 5.06 14.11
CA GLN A 158 5.21 5.00 13.28
C GLN A 158 6.01 6.28 13.46
N ASN A 159 7.28 6.16 13.85
CA ASN A 159 8.21 7.26 14.01
C ASN A 159 9.32 7.10 12.99
N THR A 160 9.61 8.13 12.21
CA THR A 160 10.61 8.06 11.15
C THR A 160 11.52 9.28 11.19
N TYR A 161 12.81 9.02 11.11
CA TYR A 161 13.88 10.00 10.92
C TYR A 161 14.49 9.82 9.55
N VAL A 162 14.72 10.92 8.82
CA VAL A 162 15.40 10.93 7.52
C VAL A 162 16.41 12.05 7.48
N ASN A 163 17.61 11.78 6.95
CA ASN A 163 18.66 12.79 6.78
C ASN A 163 19.54 12.48 5.58
N ASN A 164 19.83 13.50 4.76
CA ASN A 164 20.83 13.40 3.70
C ASN A 164 22.23 13.42 4.30
N LEU A 165 23.01 12.38 4.02
CA LEU A 165 24.38 12.21 4.50
C LEU A 165 25.41 12.98 3.67
N LEU A 166 25.05 13.46 2.48
CA LEU A 166 25.98 14.16 1.60
C LEU A 166 26.13 15.63 2.02
N PRO A 167 27.35 16.17 1.99
CA PRO A 167 27.62 17.56 2.38
C PRO A 167 27.12 18.59 1.35
N ASN A 168 26.77 18.14 0.14
CA ASN A 168 26.26 18.96 -0.97
C ASN A 168 24.79 19.36 -0.80
N ALA A 169 24.09 18.88 0.23
CA ALA A 169 22.75 19.35 0.52
C ALA A 169 22.82 20.85 0.85
N ALA A 170 22.26 21.69 -0.03
CA ALA A 170 22.03 23.07 0.32
C ALA A 170 21.11 23.09 1.54
N LYS A 171 21.67 23.39 2.71
CA LYS A 171 20.89 23.52 3.93
C LYS A 171 19.94 24.69 3.74
N SER A 172 18.65 24.38 3.69
CA SER A 172 17.59 25.36 3.67
C SER A 172 17.06 25.58 5.08
N THR A 173 16.32 26.65 5.30
CA THR A 173 15.47 26.71 6.50
C THR A 173 14.43 25.58 6.43
N ILE A 174 13.94 25.11 7.57
CA ILE A 174 12.90 24.06 7.63
C ILE A 174 11.72 24.41 6.71
N ALA A 175 11.30 25.69 6.69
CA ALA A 175 10.22 26.19 5.85
C ALA A 175 10.49 26.09 4.32
N ASN A 176 11.77 26.06 3.91
CA ASN A 176 12.17 26.01 2.50
C ASN A 176 12.72 24.66 2.08
N GLN A 177 12.56 23.64 2.88
CA GLN A 177 12.97 22.27 2.57
C GLN A 177 12.14 21.72 1.41
N GLN A 178 12.77 21.06 0.44
CA GLN A 178 12.14 20.62 -0.81
C GLN A 178 11.99 19.12 -0.94
N TYR A 179 12.69 18.34 -0.12
CA TYR A 179 12.55 16.90 -0.05
C TYR A 179 12.83 16.41 1.38
N SER A 180 12.25 15.28 1.75
CA SER A 180 12.46 14.66 3.06
C SER A 180 13.93 14.27 3.23
N GLY A 181 14.56 14.77 4.29
CA GLY A 181 15.98 14.54 4.60
C GLY A 181 16.93 15.62 4.08
N GLN A 182 16.49 16.64 3.36
CA GLN A 182 17.34 17.80 3.01
C GLN A 182 17.94 18.45 4.26
N ASN A 183 17.11 18.63 5.28
CA ASN A 183 17.51 18.80 6.68
C ASN A 183 17.05 17.57 7.47
N PRO A 184 17.59 17.31 8.68
CA PRO A 184 17.05 16.26 9.51
C PRO A 184 15.54 16.38 9.65
N THR A 185 14.83 15.40 9.09
CA THR A 185 13.36 15.37 9.05
C THR A 185 12.88 14.27 9.98
N PHE A 186 11.99 14.60 10.89
CA PHE A 186 11.33 13.65 11.76
C PHE A 186 9.82 13.76 11.56
N TYR A 187 9.15 12.61 11.47
CA TYR A 187 7.69 12.56 11.44
C TYR A 187 7.15 11.38 12.25
N THR A 188 5.96 11.60 12.80
CA THR A 188 5.20 10.63 13.56
C THR A 188 3.82 10.48 12.94
N LEU A 189 3.40 9.23 12.77
CA LEU A 189 2.07 8.86 12.31
C LEU A 189 1.44 7.98 13.38
N ASN A 190 0.29 8.40 13.91
CA ASN A 190 -0.45 7.67 14.93
C ASN A 190 -1.84 7.34 14.41
N TYR A 191 -2.24 6.09 14.54
CA TYR A 191 -3.52 5.59 14.07
C TYR A 191 -4.19 4.71 15.11
N MET A 192 -5.51 4.75 15.12
CA MET A 192 -6.33 3.82 15.88
C MET A 192 -7.57 3.48 15.08
N MET A 193 -7.86 2.20 14.91
CA MET A 193 -9.07 1.71 14.27
C MET A 193 -9.80 0.76 15.20
N VAL A 194 -11.10 0.95 15.31
CA VAL A 194 -12.03 0.12 16.09
C VAL A 194 -13.02 -0.50 15.12
N THR A 195 -13.30 -1.76 15.31
CA THR A 195 -14.27 -2.52 14.53
C THR A 195 -15.41 -2.98 15.42
N TYR A 196 -16.61 -3.10 14.86
CA TYR A 196 -17.77 -3.64 15.53
C TYR A 196 -18.43 -4.72 14.66
N ASP A 197 -18.53 -5.93 15.19
CA ASP A 197 -19.09 -7.09 14.50
C ASP A 197 -20.62 -7.05 14.51
N LEU A 198 -21.23 -7.02 13.34
CA LEU A 198 -22.67 -6.99 13.14
C LEU A 198 -23.29 -8.39 13.01
N SER A 199 -22.50 -9.47 12.99
CA SER A 199 -23.03 -10.84 12.96
C SER A 199 -23.93 -11.11 14.16
N ARG A 200 -23.71 -10.43 15.26
CA ARG A 200 -24.51 -10.45 16.50
C ARG A 200 -25.96 -9.98 16.30
N TYR A 201 -26.21 -9.22 15.25
CA TYR A 201 -27.56 -8.74 14.88
C TYR A 201 -28.12 -9.47 13.65
N GLY A 202 -27.52 -10.62 13.29
CA GLY A 202 -27.97 -11.41 12.15
C GLY A 202 -27.48 -10.87 10.80
N ILE A 203 -26.41 -10.06 10.80
CA ILE A 203 -25.75 -9.55 9.58
C ILE A 203 -24.40 -10.25 9.45
N PRO A 204 -24.34 -11.44 8.82
CA PRO A 204 -23.11 -12.22 8.73
C PRO A 204 -22.00 -11.45 8.02
N ASP A 205 -20.76 -11.52 8.55
CA ASP A 205 -19.60 -10.78 8.04
C ASP A 205 -19.73 -9.25 8.06
N GLY A 206 -20.87 -8.68 8.49
CA GLY A 206 -21.08 -7.24 8.61
C GLY A 206 -20.15 -6.61 9.66
N GLN A 207 -19.55 -5.47 9.34
CA GLN A 207 -18.64 -4.76 10.24
C GLN A 207 -18.79 -3.24 10.08
N ILE A 208 -18.84 -2.54 11.21
CA ILE A 208 -18.62 -1.09 11.27
C ILE A 208 -17.15 -0.87 11.61
N ILE A 209 -16.52 0.08 10.93
CA ILE A 209 -15.12 0.45 11.11
C ILE A 209 -15.06 1.93 11.41
N VAL A 210 -14.40 2.32 12.51
CA VAL A 210 -14.15 3.72 12.88
C VAL A 210 -12.67 3.87 13.15
N GLY A 211 -12.02 4.77 12.42
CA GLY A 211 -10.60 5.06 12.54
C GLY A 211 -10.33 6.53 12.78
N ALA A 212 -9.28 6.78 13.52
CA ALA A 212 -8.75 8.12 13.78
C ALA A 212 -7.25 8.14 13.59
N GLU A 213 -6.72 9.29 13.17
CA GLU A 213 -5.31 9.49 12.95
C GLU A 213 -4.82 10.84 13.46
N GLN A 214 -3.52 10.91 13.70
CA GLN A 214 -2.79 12.13 14.00
C GLN A 214 -1.41 12.04 13.36
N GLN A 215 -0.99 13.09 12.66
CA GLN A 215 0.32 13.16 12.01
C GLN A 215 1.06 14.42 12.49
N SER A 216 2.35 14.29 12.72
CA SER A 216 3.23 15.41 13.08
C SER A 216 4.52 15.33 12.27
N TRP A 217 4.93 16.44 11.68
CA TRP A 217 6.10 16.56 10.83
C TRP A 217 6.95 17.76 11.24
N THR A 218 8.26 17.60 11.29
CA THR A 218 9.19 18.73 11.50
C THR A 218 9.35 19.58 10.24
N TRP A 219 8.87 19.10 9.10
CA TRP A 219 8.90 19.77 7.81
C TRP A 219 7.60 19.53 7.05
N GLN A 220 6.93 20.59 6.64
CA GLN A 220 5.58 20.62 6.07
C GLN A 220 4.53 20.02 7.01
N PRO A 221 3.43 20.67 7.21
CA PRO A 221 2.32 20.06 7.93
C PRO A 221 1.83 18.85 7.15
N GLY A 222 2.06 17.64 7.69
CA GLY A 222 1.65 16.37 7.09
C GLY A 222 0.15 16.11 7.19
N GLY A 223 -0.51 16.79 8.10
CA GLY A 223 -1.93 16.74 8.35
C GLY A 223 -2.25 16.01 9.51
N PRO A 224 -3.42 15.68 10.08
CA PRO A 224 -3.95 16.60 11.08
C PRO A 224 -2.99 16.66 12.26
N ASP A 225 -2.56 17.84 12.70
CA ASP A 225 -1.77 18.06 13.92
C ASP A 225 -2.54 17.65 15.18
N ARG A 226 -3.83 17.52 15.05
CA ARG A 226 -4.79 17.03 16.02
C ARG A 226 -5.44 15.75 15.50
N LEU A 227 -6.23 15.10 16.34
CA LEU A 227 -6.98 13.92 15.96
C LEU A 227 -7.92 14.21 14.79
N GLY A 228 -7.73 13.53 13.67
CA GLY A 228 -8.56 13.54 12.47
C GLY A 228 -9.25 12.19 12.28
N ILE A 229 -10.23 12.14 11.39
CA ILE A 229 -10.86 10.90 10.98
C ILE A 229 -9.99 10.24 9.91
N ASP A 230 -9.73 8.93 10.10
CA ASP A 230 -9.09 8.06 9.12
C ASP A 230 -10.14 7.28 8.32
N THR A 231 -11.09 6.66 9.02
CA THR A 231 -12.11 5.82 8.41
C THR A 231 -13.41 5.87 9.21
N ILE A 232 -14.55 5.99 8.54
CA ILE A 232 -15.87 5.65 9.07
C ILE A 232 -16.57 4.86 7.97
N ALA A 233 -16.64 3.54 8.09
CA ALA A 233 -17.12 2.68 7.04
C ALA A 233 -17.98 1.53 7.53
N TYR A 234 -18.88 1.10 6.66
CA TYR A 234 -19.59 -0.16 6.75
C TYR A 234 -19.01 -1.15 5.73
N TYR A 235 -18.78 -2.38 6.17
CA TYR A 235 -18.36 -3.51 5.35
C TYR A 235 -19.36 -4.65 5.44
N GLN A 236 -19.62 -5.34 4.32
CA GLN A 236 -20.51 -6.51 4.24
C GLN A 236 -20.10 -7.43 3.10
N THR A 237 -20.26 -8.74 3.28
CA THR A 237 -20.18 -9.72 2.20
C THR A 237 -21.55 -10.25 1.80
N PHE A 238 -21.69 -10.67 0.55
CA PHE A 238 -22.87 -11.27 -0.06
C PHE A 238 -22.46 -12.43 -0.96
N LEU A 239 -23.44 -13.23 -1.42
CA LEU A 239 -23.24 -14.30 -2.41
C LEU A 239 -22.14 -15.28 -1.98
N ASP A 240 -22.23 -15.80 -0.75
CA ASP A 240 -21.22 -16.70 -0.16
C ASP A 240 -19.81 -16.11 -0.21
N ARG A 241 -19.67 -14.83 0.18
CA ARG A 241 -18.43 -14.04 0.20
C ARG A 241 -17.82 -13.73 -1.16
N ARG A 242 -18.52 -13.99 -2.25
CA ARG A 242 -18.05 -13.59 -3.58
C ARG A 242 -18.17 -12.11 -3.85
N LEU A 243 -19.10 -11.43 -3.18
CA LEU A 243 -19.29 -9.99 -3.32
C LEU A 243 -18.99 -9.32 -1.98
N GLU A 244 -18.05 -8.39 -1.98
CA GLU A 244 -17.75 -7.53 -0.85
C GLU A 244 -18.20 -6.10 -1.16
N LEU A 245 -18.82 -5.46 -0.19
CA LEU A 245 -19.20 -4.05 -0.23
C LEU A 245 -18.54 -3.34 0.93
N LYS A 246 -17.91 -2.19 0.65
CA LYS A 246 -17.42 -1.27 1.68
C LYS A 246 -17.80 0.15 1.32
N VAL A 247 -18.47 0.85 2.22
CA VAL A 247 -18.99 2.20 1.95
C VAL A 247 -18.80 3.09 3.16
N GLY A 248 -18.45 4.35 2.90
CA GLY A 248 -18.27 5.35 3.94
C GLY A 248 -17.17 6.35 3.61
N TYR A 249 -16.59 6.94 4.63
CA TYR A 249 -15.34 7.71 4.52
C TYR A 249 -14.18 6.76 4.73
N LEU A 250 -13.38 6.53 3.71
CA LEU A 250 -12.27 5.58 3.75
C LEU A 250 -11.15 6.00 2.79
N MET A 251 -10.04 5.29 2.85
CA MET A 251 -8.85 5.57 2.07
C MET A 251 -8.54 4.42 1.12
N ASN A 252 -8.66 4.67 -0.19
CA ASN A 252 -8.37 3.69 -1.23
C ASN A 252 -6.90 3.30 -1.32
N SER A 253 -5.99 4.11 -0.76
CA SER A 253 -4.59 3.70 -0.61
C SER A 253 -4.40 2.44 0.24
N TYR A 254 -5.36 2.06 1.08
CA TYR A 254 -5.35 0.82 1.83
C TYR A 254 -5.98 -0.37 1.08
N GLU A 255 -6.70 -0.10 -0.02
CA GLU A 255 -7.59 -1.05 -0.65
C GLU A 255 -7.33 -1.26 -2.15
N LEU A 256 -6.52 -0.43 -2.80
CA LEU A 256 -6.21 -0.48 -4.23
C LEU A 256 -4.73 -0.21 -4.48
N ALA A 257 -4.20 -0.77 -5.54
CA ALA A 257 -2.81 -0.59 -5.99
C ALA A 257 -1.78 -0.91 -4.89
N GLY A 258 -2.10 -1.81 -3.98
CA GLY A 258 -1.25 -2.16 -2.85
C GLY A 258 0.12 -2.67 -3.27
N THR A 259 1.14 -2.44 -2.45
CA THR A 259 2.49 -2.97 -2.61
C THR A 259 2.97 -3.64 -1.33
N VAL A 260 3.85 -4.62 -1.44
CA VAL A 260 4.44 -5.29 -0.27
C VAL A 260 5.62 -4.48 0.26
N VAL A 261 6.44 -3.97 -0.62
CA VAL A 261 7.53 -3.02 -0.35
C VAL A 261 7.52 -1.95 -1.43
N GLY A 262 7.96 -0.75 -1.12
CA GLY A 262 8.03 0.35 -2.07
C GLY A 262 9.35 1.13 -1.98
N GLY A 263 9.51 2.13 -2.83
CA GLY A 263 10.75 2.92 -2.96
C GLY A 263 11.01 3.88 -1.80
N ASN A 264 10.04 4.12 -0.92
CA ASN A 264 10.23 4.96 0.25
C ASN A 264 10.29 4.12 1.54
N PRO A 265 11.45 3.91 2.14
CA PRO A 265 11.59 3.07 3.32
C PRO A 265 10.82 3.58 4.55
N GLY A 266 10.50 4.88 4.61
CA GLY A 266 9.74 5.47 5.71
C GLY A 266 8.22 5.41 5.52
N ALA A 267 7.72 5.16 4.31
CA ALA A 267 6.28 5.21 3.99
C ALA A 267 5.69 3.85 3.56
N ASN A 268 6.47 2.79 3.58
CA ASN A 268 6.17 1.54 2.87
C ASN A 268 5.10 0.65 3.48
N VAL A 269 4.48 1.04 4.57
CA VAL A 269 3.48 0.18 5.21
C VAL A 269 2.11 0.35 4.57
N PHE A 270 1.84 1.47 3.88
CA PHE A 270 0.49 1.87 3.51
C PHE A 270 0.38 2.43 2.10
N GLY A 271 -0.02 1.59 1.17
CA GLY A 271 -0.41 2.00 -0.16
C GLY A 271 0.72 2.12 -1.19
N PRO A 272 0.42 2.61 -2.39
CA PRO A 272 1.38 2.76 -3.47
C PRO A 272 2.41 3.85 -3.17
N SER A 273 3.66 3.60 -3.57
CA SER A 273 4.78 4.50 -3.36
C SER A 273 4.82 5.69 -4.32
N SER A 274 3.90 5.77 -5.28
CA SER A 274 3.88 6.78 -6.35
C SER A 274 2.84 7.87 -6.14
N ASN A 275 3.22 9.11 -6.47
CA ASN A 275 2.31 10.24 -6.52
C ASN A 275 1.35 10.23 -7.72
N VAL A 276 1.56 9.39 -8.74
CA VAL A 276 0.70 9.36 -9.95
C VAL A 276 -0.76 9.13 -9.60
N LEU A 277 -1.04 8.13 -8.76
CA LEU A 277 -2.42 7.78 -8.38
C LEU A 277 -3.07 8.89 -7.54
N TYR A 278 -2.29 9.51 -6.65
CA TYR A 278 -2.77 10.59 -5.77
C TYR A 278 -3.04 11.88 -6.54
N GLN A 279 -2.19 12.24 -7.52
CA GLN A 279 -2.47 13.35 -8.45
C GLN A 279 -3.70 13.08 -9.32
N GLY A 280 -3.92 11.81 -9.67
CA GLY A 280 -5.13 11.36 -10.36
C GLY A 280 -6.39 11.43 -9.51
N GLY A 281 -6.27 11.74 -8.22
CA GLY A 281 -7.40 11.98 -7.31
C GLY A 281 -7.70 10.83 -6.35
N MET A 282 -6.90 9.75 -6.33
CA MET A 282 -7.06 8.68 -5.35
C MET A 282 -6.80 9.23 -3.93
N ASN A 283 -7.68 8.89 -3.01
CA ASN A 283 -7.56 9.32 -1.62
C ASN A 283 -6.53 8.47 -0.83
N PHE A 284 -5.92 9.08 0.15
CA PHE A 284 -4.90 8.47 1.00
C PHE A 284 -4.81 9.20 2.34
N ALA A 285 -4.11 8.61 3.30
CA ALA A 285 -3.88 9.24 4.61
C ALA A 285 -3.14 10.58 4.48
N PRO A 286 -3.65 11.67 5.05
CA PRO A 286 -4.79 11.81 5.95
C PRO A 286 -6.04 12.43 5.28
N ALA A 287 -6.40 12.01 4.10
CA ALA A 287 -7.47 12.60 3.30
C ALA A 287 -8.57 11.57 2.93
N PRO A 288 -9.33 11.05 3.91
CA PRO A 288 -10.46 10.16 3.61
C PRO A 288 -11.52 10.90 2.81
N THR A 289 -12.21 10.19 1.96
CA THR A 289 -13.31 10.76 1.15
C THR A 289 -14.50 9.81 1.13
N PRO A 290 -15.72 10.32 0.86
CA PRO A 290 -16.89 9.47 0.60
C PRO A 290 -16.55 8.50 -0.53
N THR A 291 -16.66 7.20 -0.26
CA THR A 291 -16.21 6.14 -1.14
C THR A 291 -17.13 4.93 -1.04
N LEU A 292 -17.37 4.28 -2.17
CA LEU A 292 -18.03 2.99 -2.31
C LEU A 292 -17.07 2.06 -3.04
N ASN A 293 -16.66 0.97 -2.41
CA ASN A 293 -15.88 -0.11 -3.01
C ASN A 293 -16.74 -1.36 -3.11
N VAL A 294 -16.72 -1.99 -4.28
CA VAL A 294 -17.38 -3.26 -4.57
C VAL A 294 -16.33 -4.21 -5.13
N THR A 295 -16.06 -5.30 -4.41
CA THR A 295 -15.13 -6.34 -4.88
C THR A 295 -15.93 -7.59 -5.23
N TYR A 296 -15.70 -8.13 -6.43
CA TYR A 296 -16.26 -9.40 -6.85
C TYR A 296 -15.15 -10.44 -7.04
N HIS A 297 -15.25 -11.56 -6.33
CA HIS A 297 -14.36 -12.71 -6.43
C HIS A 297 -14.97 -13.71 -7.42
N PHE A 298 -14.32 -13.89 -8.56
CA PHE A 298 -14.73 -14.90 -9.56
C PHE A 298 -14.43 -16.30 -9.03
N ASP A 299 -13.30 -16.44 -8.36
CA ASP A 299 -12.85 -17.61 -7.62
C ASP A 299 -11.93 -17.20 -6.45
N ASP A 300 -11.23 -18.15 -5.83
CA ASP A 300 -10.32 -17.90 -4.70
C ASP A 300 -9.07 -17.07 -5.06
N ARG A 301 -8.86 -16.78 -6.33
CA ARG A 301 -7.65 -16.12 -6.86
C ARG A 301 -7.94 -14.87 -7.68
N LEU A 302 -9.00 -14.91 -8.48
CA LEU A 302 -9.36 -13.83 -9.40
C LEU A 302 -10.40 -12.92 -8.79
N TYR A 303 -10.13 -11.63 -8.81
CA TYR A 303 -11.06 -10.61 -8.34
C TYR A 303 -11.11 -9.40 -9.28
N ASN A 304 -12.20 -8.67 -9.19
CA ASN A 304 -12.32 -7.32 -9.71
C ASN A 304 -12.86 -6.41 -8.61
N LYS A 305 -12.30 -5.23 -8.50
CA LYS A 305 -12.68 -4.22 -7.53
C LYS A 305 -13.04 -2.92 -8.25
N LEU A 306 -14.27 -2.50 -8.11
CA LEU A 306 -14.78 -1.21 -8.59
C LEU A 306 -14.88 -0.25 -7.41
N SER A 307 -14.30 0.93 -7.55
CA SER A 307 -14.38 2.02 -6.57
C SER A 307 -15.01 3.26 -7.19
N VAL A 308 -15.98 3.83 -6.49
CA VAL A 308 -16.53 5.14 -6.76
C VAL A 308 -16.23 6.02 -5.56
N GLN A 309 -15.39 7.03 -5.74
CA GLN A 309 -15.01 7.92 -4.65
C GLN A 309 -15.14 9.40 -5.06
N ARG A 310 -15.37 10.27 -4.07
CA ARG A 310 -15.05 11.67 -4.26
C ARG A 310 -13.52 11.79 -4.41
N SER A 311 -13.08 12.44 -5.48
CA SER A 311 -11.65 12.71 -5.69
C SER A 311 -11.06 13.53 -4.54
N THR A 312 -9.78 13.37 -4.25
CA THR A 312 -9.03 14.40 -3.54
C THR A 312 -8.98 15.68 -4.37
N SER A 313 -8.69 16.82 -3.75
CA SER A 313 -8.60 18.09 -4.47
C SER A 313 -7.52 18.05 -5.56
N PRO A 314 -7.82 18.44 -6.80
CA PRO A 314 -6.81 18.56 -7.86
C PRO A 314 -5.79 19.68 -7.60
N ASP A 315 -6.04 20.54 -6.59
CA ASP A 315 -5.12 21.57 -6.14
C ASP A 315 -4.02 21.03 -5.18
N GLY A 316 -4.08 19.73 -4.88
CA GLY A 316 -3.11 18.99 -4.08
C GLY A 316 -3.60 18.64 -2.68
N VAL A 317 -2.87 17.73 -2.03
CA VAL A 317 -3.24 17.17 -0.73
C VAL A 317 -3.32 18.23 0.38
N PHE A 318 -2.41 19.20 0.41
CA PHE A 318 -2.43 20.25 1.43
C PHE A 318 -3.64 21.18 1.28
N ALA A 319 -4.02 21.51 0.05
CA ALA A 319 -5.25 22.25 -0.22
C ALA A 319 -6.48 21.45 0.22
N HIS A 320 -6.48 20.13 -0.02
CA HIS A 320 -7.54 19.24 0.41
C HIS A 320 -7.67 19.21 1.94
N ILE A 321 -6.59 18.98 2.68
CA ILE A 321 -6.58 18.91 4.15
C ILE A 321 -7.01 20.24 4.76
N SER A 322 -6.51 21.35 4.21
CA SER A 322 -6.89 22.70 4.68
C SER A 322 -8.37 23.00 4.47
N ALA A 323 -8.95 22.52 3.37
CA ALA A 323 -10.36 22.70 3.07
C ALA A 323 -11.27 21.70 3.81
N ASN A 324 -10.74 20.57 4.25
CA ASN A 324 -11.47 19.49 4.92
C ASN A 324 -10.68 18.94 6.14
N PRO A 325 -10.48 19.78 7.18
CA PRO A 325 -9.60 19.43 8.29
C PRO A 325 -10.12 18.28 9.17
N THR A 326 -11.41 17.98 9.12
CA THR A 326 -12.03 16.86 9.84
C THR A 326 -12.01 15.55 9.04
N GLY A 327 -11.81 15.61 7.72
CA GLY A 327 -11.95 14.48 6.80
C GLY A 327 -13.41 14.16 6.41
N LEU A 328 -14.42 14.83 7.00
CA LEU A 328 -15.84 14.47 6.85
C LEU A 328 -16.63 15.35 5.87
N ASP A 329 -16.02 16.35 5.25
CA ASP A 329 -16.73 17.18 4.29
C ASP A 329 -17.10 16.36 3.05
N TRP A 330 -18.38 16.46 2.66
CA TRP A 330 -18.89 15.74 1.49
C TRP A 330 -18.30 16.26 0.18
N SER A 331 -18.04 17.53 0.08
CA SER A 331 -17.49 18.19 -1.11
C SER A 331 -16.27 19.03 -0.79
N THR A 332 -15.36 19.14 -1.76
CA THR A 332 -14.18 20.01 -1.70
C THR A 332 -14.09 20.74 -3.03
N ALA A 333 -13.57 21.97 -3.02
CA ALA A 333 -13.47 22.79 -4.22
C ALA A 333 -12.72 22.05 -5.34
N ASN A 334 -13.25 22.11 -6.56
CA ASN A 334 -12.74 21.49 -7.77
C ASN A 334 -12.71 19.96 -7.78
N ALA A 335 -13.03 19.30 -6.67
CA ALA A 335 -13.05 17.83 -6.59
C ALA A 335 -14.39 17.28 -7.12
N GLY A 336 -14.29 16.34 -8.05
CA GLY A 336 -15.40 15.59 -8.63
C GLY A 336 -15.39 14.13 -8.16
N LEU A 337 -15.85 13.24 -9.04
CA LEU A 337 -15.85 11.80 -8.85
C LEU A 337 -14.62 11.17 -9.52
N LEU A 338 -14.00 10.23 -8.83
CA LEU A 338 -13.03 9.29 -9.37
C LEU A 338 -13.67 7.91 -9.40
N LEU A 339 -13.69 7.29 -10.57
CA LEU A 339 -13.96 5.88 -10.78
C LEU A 339 -12.63 5.15 -10.90
N LEU A 340 -12.44 4.08 -10.13
CA LEU A 340 -11.28 3.19 -10.23
C LEU A 340 -11.78 1.77 -10.44
N ASP A 341 -11.15 1.05 -11.36
CA ASP A 341 -11.40 -0.37 -11.61
C ASP A 341 -10.06 -1.12 -11.56
N GLU A 342 -9.95 -2.06 -10.63
CA GLU A 342 -8.79 -2.93 -10.49
C GLU A 342 -9.20 -4.38 -10.69
N SER A 343 -8.55 -5.07 -11.61
CA SER A 343 -8.59 -6.53 -11.72
C SER A 343 -7.30 -7.13 -11.18
N GLY A 344 -7.42 -8.20 -10.41
CA GLY A 344 -6.27 -8.84 -9.81
C GLY A 344 -6.34 -10.36 -9.78
N TYR A 345 -5.15 -10.96 -9.73
CA TYR A 345 -4.93 -12.37 -9.44
C TYR A 345 -4.06 -12.47 -8.19
N ARG A 346 -4.52 -13.18 -7.17
CA ARG A 346 -3.77 -13.40 -5.94
C ARG A 346 -3.77 -14.86 -5.55
N ASN A 347 -2.58 -15.41 -5.38
CA ASN A 347 -2.37 -16.75 -4.89
C ASN A 347 -1.46 -16.69 -3.67
N SER A 348 -1.97 -17.03 -2.51
CA SER A 348 -1.19 -16.99 -1.26
C SER A 348 -0.20 -18.15 -1.19
N ALA A 349 0.96 -17.92 -0.57
CA ALA A 349 1.96 -18.94 -0.36
C ALA A 349 1.41 -20.13 0.44
N ALA A 350 1.66 -21.33 -0.06
CA ALA A 350 1.43 -22.61 0.62
C ALA A 350 2.62 -23.54 0.37
N PRO A 351 2.76 -24.65 1.08
CA PRO A 351 3.84 -25.60 0.81
C PRO A 351 3.92 -26.03 -0.66
N GLY A 352 5.01 -25.65 -1.35
CA GLY A 352 5.21 -25.90 -2.78
C GLY A 352 4.42 -24.98 -3.73
N LEU A 353 3.62 -24.04 -3.22
CA LEU A 353 2.88 -23.06 -3.99
C LEU A 353 3.42 -21.65 -3.70
N LEU A 354 3.98 -21.01 -4.73
CA LEU A 354 4.61 -19.70 -4.59
C LEU A 354 3.58 -18.58 -4.50
N ASP A 355 3.80 -17.65 -3.58
CA ASP A 355 2.99 -16.42 -3.48
C ASP A 355 3.05 -15.62 -4.79
N THR A 356 1.90 -15.20 -5.30
CA THR A 356 1.80 -14.41 -6.52
C THR A 356 0.65 -13.42 -6.40
N TRP A 357 0.93 -12.16 -6.67
CA TRP A 357 -0.08 -11.11 -6.69
C TRP A 357 0.12 -10.21 -7.91
N LEU A 358 -0.80 -10.31 -8.86
CA LEU A 358 -0.86 -9.50 -10.07
C LEU A 358 -2.08 -8.58 -9.98
N ARG A 359 -1.93 -7.33 -10.38
CA ARG A 359 -3.03 -6.36 -10.40
C ARG A 359 -2.82 -5.32 -11.48
N ALA A 360 -3.93 -4.92 -12.09
CA ALA A 360 -3.96 -3.85 -13.07
C ALA A 360 -5.22 -3.01 -12.85
N GLY A 361 -5.07 -1.71 -12.90
CA GLY A 361 -6.18 -0.80 -12.68
C GLY A 361 -6.16 0.38 -13.61
N VAL A 362 -7.34 0.93 -13.82
CA VAL A 362 -7.61 2.16 -14.57
C VAL A 362 -8.51 3.07 -13.76
N GLY A 363 -8.33 4.38 -13.93
CA GLY A 363 -9.18 5.37 -13.27
C GLY A 363 -9.60 6.48 -14.21
N PHE A 364 -10.78 7.02 -13.96
CA PHE A 364 -11.30 8.18 -14.65
C PHE A 364 -11.82 9.20 -13.63
N ASN A 365 -11.41 10.45 -13.77
CA ASN A 365 -11.69 11.52 -12.81
C ASN A 365 -12.25 12.76 -13.51
N ASN A 366 -13.43 13.19 -13.11
CA ASN A 366 -14.09 14.37 -13.65
C ASN A 366 -13.85 15.65 -12.80
N SER A 367 -12.91 15.62 -11.88
CA SER A 367 -12.50 16.83 -11.12
C SER A 367 -11.94 17.91 -12.05
N HIS A 368 -12.00 19.16 -11.60
CA HIS A 368 -11.63 20.30 -12.42
C HIS A 368 -10.12 20.59 -12.28
N TYR A 369 -9.31 20.01 -13.17
CA TYR A 369 -7.86 20.14 -13.22
C TYR A 369 -7.40 21.39 -13.98
N VAL A 370 -6.29 21.98 -13.53
CA VAL A 370 -5.59 23.03 -14.25
C VAL A 370 -4.79 22.38 -15.39
N ARG A 371 -4.85 22.95 -16.61
CA ARG A 371 -4.00 22.52 -17.73
C ARG A 371 -2.58 23.05 -17.55
N LEU A 372 -1.59 22.17 -17.55
CA LEU A 372 -0.19 22.54 -17.33
C LEU A 372 0.37 23.45 -18.43
N ALA A 373 -0.02 23.23 -19.68
CA ALA A 373 0.38 24.07 -20.82
C ALA A 373 -0.24 25.48 -20.78
N ASN A 374 -1.47 25.60 -20.26
CA ASN A 374 -2.23 26.86 -20.27
C ASN A 374 -2.97 27.06 -18.95
N PRO A 375 -2.27 27.42 -17.86
CA PRO A 375 -2.87 27.51 -16.53
C PRO A 375 -3.97 28.59 -16.39
N THR A 376 -4.02 29.55 -17.31
CA THR A 376 -5.02 30.62 -17.34
C THR A 376 -6.31 30.23 -18.05
N GLN A 377 -6.32 29.11 -18.77
CA GLN A 377 -7.55 28.58 -19.39
C GLN A 377 -8.50 27.98 -18.35
N PRO A 378 -9.79 27.86 -18.67
CA PRO A 378 -10.73 27.14 -17.85
C PRO A 378 -10.24 25.73 -17.52
N ARG A 379 -10.49 25.29 -16.27
CA ARG A 379 -10.17 23.94 -15.81
C ARG A 379 -10.92 22.89 -16.64
N THR A 380 -10.38 21.68 -16.70
CA THR A 380 -10.95 20.53 -17.43
C THR A 380 -11.22 19.35 -16.49
N GLY A 381 -12.23 18.54 -16.79
CA GLY A 381 -12.65 17.39 -16.00
C GLY A 381 -12.30 16.02 -16.61
N ASP A 382 -11.26 15.92 -17.45
CA ASP A 382 -10.98 14.70 -18.24
C ASP A 382 -9.72 13.97 -17.77
N ASN A 383 -9.40 13.93 -16.47
CA ASN A 383 -8.22 13.23 -15.98
C ASN A 383 -8.43 11.71 -15.94
N SER A 384 -7.35 10.98 -16.14
CA SER A 384 -7.33 9.53 -16.05
C SER A 384 -6.02 9.03 -15.45
N LEU A 385 -6.00 7.78 -15.02
CA LEU A 385 -4.79 7.12 -14.53
C LEU A 385 -4.83 5.63 -14.88
N TYR A 386 -3.68 4.99 -14.88
CA TYR A 386 -3.57 3.54 -15.01
C TYR A 386 -2.37 3.03 -14.21
N TYR A 387 -2.44 1.76 -13.84
CA TYR A 387 -1.32 1.07 -13.21
C TYR A 387 -1.34 -0.43 -13.50
N VAL A 388 -0.16 -1.02 -13.46
CA VAL A 388 0.06 -2.46 -13.42
C VAL A 388 1.10 -2.72 -12.35
N ALA A 389 0.85 -3.69 -11.49
CA ALA A 389 1.81 -4.10 -10.47
C ALA A 389 1.80 -5.62 -10.30
N ALA A 390 2.96 -6.16 -10.00
CA ALA A 390 3.16 -7.58 -9.75
C ALA A 390 4.13 -7.79 -8.60
N ASP A 391 3.85 -8.81 -7.80
CA ASP A 391 4.75 -9.35 -6.79
C ASP A 391 4.71 -10.88 -6.87
N ARG A 392 5.87 -11.53 -6.88
CA ARG A 392 5.98 -12.99 -6.95
C ARG A 392 7.09 -13.49 -6.06
N GLN A 393 6.80 -14.55 -5.33
CA GLN A 393 7.80 -15.34 -4.63
C GLN A 393 8.56 -16.20 -5.65
N PHE A 394 9.90 -16.16 -5.62
CA PHE A 394 10.75 -16.97 -6.49
C PHE A 394 11.30 -18.19 -5.78
N TRP A 395 11.41 -18.11 -4.46
CA TRP A 395 11.96 -19.17 -3.65
C TRP A 395 11.36 -19.19 -2.26
N GLN A 396 11.04 -20.38 -1.73
CA GLN A 396 10.57 -20.64 -0.37
C GLN A 396 11.74 -21.16 0.47
N SER A 397 12.06 -20.48 1.59
CA SER A 397 13.16 -20.89 2.46
C SER A 397 12.80 -22.10 3.32
N ASN A 398 11.54 -22.22 3.72
CA ASN A 398 11.02 -23.35 4.50
C ASN A 398 9.61 -23.70 3.99
N VAL A 399 9.54 -24.81 3.25
CA VAL A 399 8.31 -25.23 2.55
C VAL A 399 7.24 -25.74 3.54
N HIS A 400 7.65 -26.27 4.71
CA HIS A 400 6.71 -26.96 5.61
C HIS A 400 6.12 -26.04 6.68
N ASP A 401 6.93 -25.18 7.29
CA ASP A 401 6.52 -24.44 8.49
C ASP A 401 6.14 -22.97 8.21
N ALA A 402 6.67 -22.38 7.13
CA ALA A 402 6.42 -20.99 6.80
C ALA A 402 6.60 -20.73 5.29
N ALA A 403 5.63 -21.14 4.50
CA ALA A 403 5.66 -21.04 3.03
C ALA A 403 5.84 -19.60 2.52
N SER A 404 5.44 -18.59 3.30
CA SER A 404 5.63 -17.16 2.95
C SER A 404 7.04 -16.64 3.17
N ARG A 405 7.96 -17.43 3.78
CA ARG A 405 9.37 -17.05 3.92
C ARG A 405 10.12 -17.35 2.62
N GLY A 406 10.98 -16.43 2.21
CA GLY A 406 11.79 -16.63 1.00
C GLY A 406 12.09 -15.35 0.25
N ILE A 407 12.44 -15.48 -1.03
CA ILE A 407 12.85 -14.38 -1.91
C ILE A 407 11.71 -14.05 -2.87
N TYR A 408 11.46 -12.77 -3.03
CA TYR A 408 10.39 -12.18 -3.84
C TYR A 408 10.97 -11.14 -4.80
N GLY A 409 10.28 -10.93 -5.90
CA GLY A 409 10.49 -9.80 -6.76
C GLY A 409 9.17 -9.24 -7.27
N GLY A 410 9.21 -7.99 -7.69
CA GLY A 410 8.03 -7.32 -8.20
C GLY A 410 8.35 -6.08 -8.98
N PHE A 411 7.32 -5.52 -9.60
CA PHE A 411 7.41 -4.25 -10.30
C PHE A 411 6.08 -3.48 -10.19
N SER A 412 6.14 -2.19 -10.45
CA SER A 412 4.97 -1.33 -10.68
C SER A 412 5.23 -0.39 -11.84
N VAL A 413 4.23 -0.19 -12.68
CA VAL A 413 4.21 0.82 -13.74
C VAL A 413 2.92 1.60 -13.59
N MET A 414 3.01 2.91 -13.51
CA MET A 414 1.86 3.80 -13.35
C MET A 414 1.96 4.96 -14.32
N GLY A 415 0.82 5.49 -14.76
CA GLY A 415 0.78 6.63 -15.65
C GLY A 415 -0.49 7.44 -15.56
N ALA A 416 -0.38 8.71 -15.96
CA ALA A 416 -1.47 9.67 -16.07
C ALA A 416 -1.19 10.68 -17.18
N PRO A 417 -2.22 11.35 -17.76
CA PRO A 417 -2.05 12.33 -18.83
C PRO A 417 -1.09 13.46 -18.45
N PRO A 418 -0.06 13.75 -19.27
CA PRO A 418 0.95 14.73 -18.94
C PRO A 418 0.47 16.19 -19.00
N ASP A 419 -0.67 16.46 -19.58
CA ASP A 419 -1.29 17.79 -19.65
C ASP A 419 -1.97 18.22 -18.36
N LEU A 420 -2.31 17.26 -17.48
CA LEU A 420 -3.02 17.50 -16.22
C LEU A 420 -2.21 17.09 -14.98
N ASN A 421 -1.21 16.24 -15.15
CA ASN A 421 -0.46 15.66 -14.03
C ASN A 421 1.02 16.03 -14.10
N LYS A 422 1.58 16.57 -13.02
CA LYS A 422 3.00 16.96 -12.96
C LYS A 422 3.92 15.73 -13.06
N VAL A 423 3.57 14.63 -12.39
CA VAL A 423 4.22 13.33 -12.59
C VAL A 423 3.37 12.55 -13.58
N SER A 424 3.92 12.26 -14.76
CA SER A 424 3.20 11.59 -15.84
C SER A 424 3.38 10.08 -15.82
N GLN A 425 4.53 9.58 -15.35
CA GLN A 425 4.84 8.15 -15.31
C GLN A 425 5.65 7.81 -14.05
N TYR A 426 5.53 6.55 -13.62
CA TYR A 426 6.31 6.00 -12.53
C TYR A 426 6.63 4.54 -12.83
N TYR A 427 7.89 4.18 -12.59
CA TYR A 427 8.41 2.83 -12.73
C TYR A 427 9.08 2.40 -11.44
N GLU A 428 8.84 1.16 -11.02
CA GLU A 428 9.44 0.59 -9.83
C GLU A 428 9.78 -0.88 -10.06
N VAL A 429 10.95 -1.30 -9.61
CA VAL A 429 11.37 -2.72 -9.54
C VAL A 429 11.79 -3.02 -8.13
N ARG A 430 11.36 -4.16 -7.61
CA ARG A 430 11.57 -4.61 -6.22
C ARG A 430 12.21 -5.99 -6.18
N LEU A 431 13.19 -6.14 -5.32
CA LEU A 431 13.70 -7.43 -4.84
C LEU A 431 13.66 -7.43 -3.33
N TYR A 432 13.01 -8.42 -2.72
CA TYR A 432 12.93 -8.47 -1.28
C TYR A 432 12.90 -9.90 -0.75
N ALA A 433 13.28 -10.06 0.51
CA ALA A 433 13.26 -11.33 1.21
C ALA A 433 12.50 -11.19 2.52
N LYS A 434 11.67 -12.18 2.84
CA LYS A 434 10.96 -12.30 4.11
C LYS A 434 11.52 -13.50 4.87
N GLY A 435 11.94 -13.29 6.12
CA GLY A 435 12.42 -14.35 7.00
C GLY A 435 13.56 -15.18 6.39
N LEU A 436 14.54 -14.50 5.77
CA LEU A 436 15.64 -15.17 5.08
C LEU A 436 16.51 -16.02 6.04
N PHE A 437 16.65 -15.58 7.29
CA PHE A 437 17.43 -16.25 8.31
C PHE A 437 16.51 -16.95 9.32
N ASP A 438 16.82 -18.20 9.70
CA ASP A 438 16.00 -18.96 10.65
C ASP A 438 16.00 -18.35 12.05
N SER A 439 17.09 -17.69 12.45
CA SER A 439 17.16 -16.92 13.70
C SER A 439 16.31 -15.64 13.69
N ARG A 440 15.89 -15.18 12.51
CA ARG A 440 15.13 -13.95 12.29
C ARG A 440 14.00 -14.17 11.28
N PRO A 441 13.01 -15.03 11.60
CA PRO A 441 12.01 -15.53 10.63
C PRO A 441 10.99 -14.47 10.17
N SER A 442 10.88 -13.36 10.89
CA SER A 442 9.93 -12.28 10.59
C SER A 442 10.59 -11.01 10.05
N ASP A 443 11.92 -11.02 9.89
CA ASP A 443 12.63 -9.87 9.35
C ASP A 443 12.46 -9.76 7.83
N GLN A 444 12.59 -8.54 7.32
CA GLN A 444 12.48 -8.24 5.89
C GLN A 444 13.69 -7.43 5.42
N ILE A 445 14.22 -7.82 4.27
CA ILE A 445 15.25 -7.08 3.53
C ILE A 445 14.66 -6.69 2.19
N SER A 446 14.89 -5.46 1.73
CA SER A 446 14.43 -5.03 0.42
C SER A 446 15.45 -4.17 -0.32
N LEU A 447 15.44 -4.28 -1.64
CA LEU A 447 16.12 -3.40 -2.58
C LEU A 447 15.09 -2.95 -3.62
N VAL A 448 14.89 -1.65 -3.74
CA VAL A 448 13.88 -1.07 -4.64
C VAL A 448 14.54 0.01 -5.48
N ALA A 449 14.33 -0.07 -6.80
CA ALA A 449 14.73 0.97 -7.75
C ALA A 449 13.49 1.63 -8.33
N THR A 450 13.49 2.96 -8.42
CA THR A 450 12.36 3.74 -8.92
C THR A 450 12.80 4.78 -9.94
N ASP A 451 11.88 5.12 -10.85
CA ASP A 451 12.01 6.24 -11.77
C ASP A 451 10.68 7.00 -11.80
N THR A 452 10.71 8.27 -11.39
CA THR A 452 9.58 9.19 -11.40
C THR A 452 9.75 10.15 -12.54
N VAL A 453 8.91 10.07 -13.58
CA VAL A 453 9.01 10.88 -14.79
C VAL A 453 8.03 12.05 -14.72
N TRP A 454 8.57 13.25 -14.85
CA TRP A 454 7.80 14.48 -14.89
C TRP A 454 7.13 14.67 -16.25
N SER A 455 6.02 15.38 -16.26
CA SER A 455 5.37 15.83 -17.49
C SER A 455 6.29 16.78 -18.26
N ASP A 456 6.49 16.56 -19.56
CA ASP A 456 7.26 17.48 -20.42
C ASP A 456 6.67 18.90 -20.37
N LEU A 457 5.34 19.04 -20.32
CA LEU A 457 4.69 20.35 -20.20
C LEU A 457 5.02 21.05 -18.88
N ALA A 458 5.12 20.30 -17.78
CA ALA A 458 5.52 20.86 -16.50
C ALA A 458 7.01 21.27 -16.50
N VAL A 459 7.87 20.46 -17.12
CA VAL A 459 9.31 20.74 -17.30
C VAL A 459 9.49 21.99 -18.13
N ASP A 460 8.85 22.08 -19.30
CA ASP A 460 8.96 23.22 -20.21
C ASP A 460 8.43 24.52 -19.57
N ALA A 461 7.30 24.44 -18.84
CA ALA A 461 6.76 25.58 -18.11
C ALA A 461 7.69 26.07 -16.98
N ALA A 462 8.41 25.17 -16.32
CA ALA A 462 9.41 25.51 -15.31
C ALA A 462 10.67 26.10 -15.94
N ALA A 463 11.16 25.55 -17.06
CA ALA A 463 12.30 26.06 -17.82
C ALA A 463 12.03 27.46 -18.36
N ALA A 464 10.83 27.72 -18.87
CA ALA A 464 10.44 29.06 -19.37
C ALA A 464 10.46 30.14 -18.28
N LYS A 465 10.38 29.76 -16.98
CA LYS A 465 10.53 30.67 -15.83
C LYS A 465 11.99 30.84 -15.39
N GLY A 466 12.96 30.27 -16.14
CA GLY A 466 14.38 30.31 -15.81
C GLY A 466 14.83 29.33 -14.73
N ASN A 467 13.99 28.35 -14.37
CA ASN A 467 14.40 27.30 -13.43
C ASN A 467 15.34 26.31 -14.10
N LEU A 468 16.32 25.81 -13.35
CA LEU A 468 17.03 24.59 -13.73
C LEU A 468 16.07 23.42 -13.57
N VAL A 469 15.91 22.63 -14.62
CA VAL A 469 14.93 21.55 -14.66
C VAL A 469 15.59 20.20 -14.93
N HIS A 470 14.92 19.13 -14.53
CA HIS A 470 15.24 17.76 -14.87
C HIS A 470 13.94 17.03 -15.27
N ARG A 471 14.05 15.95 -16.03
CA ARG A 471 12.89 15.22 -16.56
C ARG A 471 12.44 14.09 -15.69
N ASP A 472 13.33 13.54 -14.89
CA ASP A 472 13.07 12.40 -14.02
C ASP A 472 13.79 12.54 -12.67
N ALA A 473 13.35 11.71 -11.72
CA ALA A 473 14.01 11.51 -10.43
C ALA A 473 14.15 10.01 -10.21
N LYS A 474 15.39 9.51 -10.21
CA LYS A 474 15.70 8.10 -10.02
C LYS A 474 16.16 7.85 -8.60
N ALA A 475 15.73 6.73 -8.02
CA ALA A 475 16.21 6.34 -6.70
C ALA A 475 16.49 4.84 -6.63
N ILE A 476 17.45 4.49 -5.78
CA ILE A 476 17.69 3.12 -5.34
C ILE A 476 17.71 3.10 -3.82
N SER A 477 16.89 2.24 -3.21
CA SER A 477 16.69 2.16 -1.78
C SER A 477 16.96 0.73 -1.28
N GLY A 478 17.85 0.60 -0.30
CA GLY A 478 18.07 -0.63 0.44
C GLY A 478 17.53 -0.48 1.86
N THR A 479 16.70 -1.43 2.34
CA THR A 479 16.08 -1.37 3.66
C THR A 479 16.16 -2.72 4.37
N TYR A 480 16.46 -2.69 5.66
CA TYR A 480 16.32 -3.81 6.57
C TYR A 480 15.28 -3.47 7.64
N THR A 481 14.25 -4.31 7.77
CA THR A 481 13.23 -4.21 8.80
C THR A 481 13.35 -5.39 9.74
N ALA A 482 13.68 -5.12 11.00
CA ALA A 482 13.79 -6.10 12.07
C ALA A 482 12.46 -6.18 12.83
N HIS A 483 11.95 -7.39 13.02
CA HIS A 483 10.88 -7.69 13.97
C HIS A 483 11.52 -7.95 15.34
N LEU A 484 11.39 -7.02 16.28
CA LEU A 484 12.06 -7.05 17.57
C LEU A 484 11.29 -7.81 18.64
N GLY A 485 10.00 -7.98 18.45
CA GLY A 485 9.07 -8.68 19.31
C GLY A 485 7.64 -8.40 18.87
N PRO A 486 6.63 -9.01 19.52
CA PRO A 486 5.23 -8.84 19.11
C PRO A 486 4.86 -7.36 18.99
N GLY A 487 4.45 -6.97 17.78
CA GLY A 487 4.06 -5.62 17.42
C GLY A 487 5.18 -4.58 17.34
N ILE A 488 6.45 -4.94 17.47
CA ILE A 488 7.57 -3.98 17.47
C ILE A 488 8.47 -4.23 16.27
N TYR A 489 8.53 -3.26 15.38
CA TYR A 489 9.37 -3.29 14.19
C TYR A 489 10.32 -2.09 14.17
N ALA A 490 11.55 -2.30 13.75
CA ALA A 490 12.54 -1.25 13.52
C ALA A 490 13.11 -1.39 12.11
N SER A 491 13.18 -0.29 11.37
CA SER A 491 13.71 -0.29 10.00
C SER A 491 14.88 0.69 9.89
N LEU A 492 15.91 0.27 9.14
CA LEU A 492 17.03 1.11 8.73
C LEU A 492 17.11 1.06 7.21
N GLY A 493 17.33 2.22 6.58
CA GLY A 493 17.42 2.32 5.13
C GLY A 493 18.45 3.32 4.66
N LEU A 494 18.98 3.06 3.46
CA LEU A 494 19.76 3.99 2.68
C LEU A 494 19.11 4.15 1.31
N THR A 495 18.89 5.40 0.88
CA THR A 495 18.31 5.71 -0.41
C THR A 495 19.21 6.71 -1.14
N TYR A 496 19.82 6.27 -2.24
CA TYR A 496 20.44 7.20 -3.19
C TYR A 496 19.36 7.73 -4.14
N ILE A 497 19.31 9.05 -4.30
CA ILE A 497 18.32 9.73 -5.15
C ILE A 497 19.07 10.65 -6.09
N ASP A 498 18.86 10.47 -7.39
CA ASP A 498 19.25 11.42 -8.41
C ASP A 498 18.11 12.43 -8.59
N HIS A 499 18.42 13.73 -8.49
CA HIS A 499 17.45 14.84 -8.53
C HIS A 499 16.34 14.74 -7.47
N PRO A 500 16.67 14.84 -6.16
CA PRO A 500 15.68 14.68 -5.07
C PRO A 500 14.66 15.83 -4.98
N THR A 501 14.94 16.97 -5.59
CA THR A 501 14.06 18.15 -5.59
C THR A 501 13.00 18.06 -6.67
N SER A 502 11.88 18.76 -6.48
CA SER A 502 10.89 18.92 -7.56
C SER A 502 11.46 19.74 -8.71
N ILE A 503 10.91 19.57 -9.92
CA ILE A 503 11.35 20.27 -11.13
C ILE A 503 11.24 21.80 -11.06
N THR A 504 10.49 22.33 -10.12
CA THR A 504 10.28 23.79 -9.97
C THR A 504 11.15 24.41 -8.89
N TYR A 505 12.03 23.64 -8.28
CA TYR A 505 12.83 24.11 -7.15
C TYR A 505 14.18 24.68 -7.57
N THR A 506 14.54 25.80 -6.94
CA THR A 506 15.85 26.45 -7.11
C THR A 506 16.41 26.79 -5.72
N PRO A 507 17.66 26.43 -5.38
CA PRO A 507 18.66 25.74 -6.21
C PRO A 507 18.37 24.24 -6.39
N GLN A 508 18.69 23.71 -7.57
CA GLN A 508 18.64 22.28 -7.84
C GLN A 508 19.74 21.54 -7.06
N ILE A 509 19.41 20.36 -6.58
CA ILE A 509 20.35 19.43 -5.94
C ILE A 509 20.43 18.20 -6.84
N GLY A 510 21.65 17.90 -7.35
CA GLY A 510 21.83 16.82 -8.31
C GLY A 510 21.58 15.44 -7.71
N HIS A 511 21.95 15.22 -6.44
CA HIS A 511 21.79 13.91 -5.79
C HIS A 511 21.75 14.04 -4.27
N ALA A 512 21.17 13.02 -3.64
CA ALA A 512 21.14 12.86 -2.19
C ALA A 512 21.39 11.39 -1.80
N LEU A 513 21.98 11.18 -0.64
CA LEU A 513 22.06 9.87 0.02
C LEU A 513 21.33 9.98 1.36
N ASN A 514 20.07 9.59 1.36
CA ASN A 514 19.24 9.64 2.55
C ASN A 514 19.46 8.40 3.42
N PHE A 515 19.84 8.62 4.66
CA PHE A 515 19.70 7.63 5.72
C PHE A 515 18.31 7.77 6.33
N SER A 516 17.64 6.64 6.57
CA SER A 516 16.36 6.59 7.28
C SER A 516 16.42 5.60 8.43
N ALA A 517 15.79 5.95 9.55
CA ALA A 517 15.53 5.07 10.67
C ALA A 517 14.08 5.21 11.08
N SER A 518 13.37 4.10 11.21
CA SER A 518 11.97 4.14 11.66
C SER A 518 11.65 3.05 12.66
N THR A 519 10.64 3.31 13.49
CA THR A 519 10.02 2.31 14.36
C THR A 519 8.53 2.29 14.10
N SER A 520 7.95 1.09 14.06
CA SER A 520 6.50 0.89 14.04
C SER A 520 6.11 0.02 15.23
N ILE A 521 5.16 0.50 16.03
CA ILE A 521 4.67 -0.20 17.22
C ILE A 521 3.17 -0.39 17.08
N PHE A 522 2.73 -1.63 17.09
CA PHE A 522 1.32 -2.01 16.99
C PHE A 522 0.79 -2.45 18.36
N PHE A 523 -0.40 -1.95 18.70
CA PHE A 523 -1.07 -2.19 19.98
C PHE A 523 -2.34 -3.00 19.81
#